data_72b18ca2d53458a5bedf8537f5ac33c2
#
_entry.id   72b18ca2d53458a5bedf8537f5ac33c2
#
_cell.length_a   1.000
_cell.length_b   1.000
_cell.length_c   1.000
_cell.angle_alpha   90.00
_cell.angle_beta   90.00
_cell.angle_gamma   90.00
#
_symmetry.space_group_name_H-M   'P 1'
#
loop_
_entity.id
_entity.type
_entity.pdbx_description
1 polymer ?
#
loop_
_entity_poly.entity_id
_entity_poly.type
_entity_poly.pdbx_seq_one_letter_code
_entity_poly.pdbx_strand_id
1 'polypeptide(L)'
;MVYVSHVNRPNVLLIITDQHRADHLGCYGNRQVRTPHLDWLAARGQRFDRCYVANPICMPNRATLLTGRMPSVNGVRHNGVPLPLESVTFAEVMRRAGYRTALIGKAHLQSQSRREVPDPLLFASMRPNAQSREHWSTAMPDVTDDPRYLAEREELWAAEPYRSVTLPYYGFEHVEFACGHGDQVSGHYRAWARERLPQIDQLIGPTHALLGVSQAPQAWRTAVPEELYPTSFVEQRTVAALERFAAGADAAPFMLQCSFPDPHHPFTPPGRYWDMYDPKDVSLPASFGHVDPEEPALLRRLRALQSQVDFVPGRFCTQFVGETALRQAIALSYGSISMIDDAVGRILAALRRFGLEQNTIVIFTSDHGDLMGDHSLIFKQGFHYEGVIRVPLLWSDPAAIEPAVRSEVVSTLDLARSILGRAGLTVPVGVQGVDILTGERHRDGVVIEEDELPIHMGELGPVRLTSYIDRRWRLTVWHGESQGELFDRETDPHELRNLWNDPGSAAKRAELTERLLRSRLEMVDVLPLARRSA
;
A
#
# COMPACT_ATOMS: atom_id res chain seq x y z
N MET A 1 -18.29 -21.44 37.53
CA MET A 1 -17.98 -20.03 37.18
C MET A 1 -16.51 -19.96 36.85
N VAL A 2 -16.18 -19.93 35.59
CA VAL A 2 -14.79 -19.70 35.15
C VAL A 2 -14.57 -18.17 35.23
N TYR A 3 -13.71 -17.75 36.12
CA TYR A 3 -13.23 -16.36 36.15
C TYR A 3 -12.51 -16.11 34.82
N VAL A 4 -13.21 -15.51 33.86
CA VAL A 4 -12.56 -14.90 32.71
C VAL A 4 -11.85 -13.68 33.29
N SER A 5 -10.51 -13.78 33.47
CA SER A 5 -9.68 -12.63 33.72
C SER A 5 -10.00 -11.62 32.61
N HIS A 6 -10.34 -10.39 32.98
CA HIS A 6 -10.45 -9.28 32.04
C HIS A 6 -9.06 -9.07 31.41
N VAL A 7 -8.79 -9.77 30.33
CA VAL A 7 -7.68 -9.41 29.44
C VAL A 7 -8.00 -8.00 28.98
N ASN A 8 -7.21 -7.04 29.44
CA ASN A 8 -7.38 -5.65 29.03
C ASN A 8 -7.14 -5.59 27.51
N ARG A 9 -8.22 -5.57 26.73
CA ARG A 9 -8.17 -5.55 25.28
C ARG A 9 -7.64 -4.21 24.83
N PRO A 10 -6.47 -4.14 24.14
CA PRO A 10 -5.90 -2.88 23.74
C PRO A 10 -6.72 -2.23 22.63
N ASN A 11 -6.70 -0.91 22.59
CA ASN A 11 -7.07 -0.18 21.39
C ASN A 11 -6.02 -0.42 20.30
N VAL A 12 -6.44 -0.29 19.04
CA VAL A 12 -5.53 -0.39 17.89
C VAL A 12 -5.68 0.85 17.02
N LEU A 13 -4.58 1.56 16.81
CA LEU A 13 -4.45 2.62 15.80
C LEU A 13 -3.51 2.12 14.71
N LEU A 14 -4.05 1.82 13.54
CA LEU A 14 -3.32 1.41 12.35
C LEU A 14 -3.17 2.61 11.42
N ILE A 15 -1.95 3.11 11.26
CA ILE A 15 -1.61 4.21 10.37
C ILE A 15 -1.01 3.62 9.09
N ILE A 16 -1.63 3.91 7.95
CA ILE A 16 -1.19 3.44 6.63
C ILE A 16 -0.92 4.66 5.74
N THR A 17 0.22 4.67 5.08
CA THR A 17 0.54 5.61 3.99
C THR A 17 0.41 4.91 2.64
N ASP A 18 0.35 5.67 1.56
CA ASP A 18 0.31 5.18 0.19
C ASP A 18 1.64 5.42 -0.51
N GLN A 19 2.22 4.38 -1.08
CA GLN A 19 3.44 4.48 -1.91
C GLN A 19 4.67 5.02 -1.14
N HIS A 20 4.88 4.55 0.10
CA HIS A 20 5.94 5.02 0.97
C HIS A 20 7.05 3.96 1.15
N ARG A 21 8.23 4.25 0.62
CA ARG A 21 9.44 3.42 0.74
C ARG A 21 9.91 3.34 2.20
N ALA A 22 10.39 2.17 2.63
CA ALA A 22 10.97 2.02 3.97
C ALA A 22 12.19 2.92 4.17
N ASP A 23 13.07 3.03 3.18
CA ASP A 23 14.31 3.83 3.24
C ASP A 23 14.08 5.35 3.10
N HIS A 24 12.83 5.80 3.03
CA HIS A 24 12.44 7.21 3.11
C HIS A 24 11.99 7.63 4.54
N LEU A 25 12.55 6.99 5.57
CA LEU A 25 12.35 7.34 6.98
C LEU A 25 13.70 7.43 7.71
N GLY A 26 13.81 8.36 8.67
CA GLY A 26 15.00 8.55 9.49
C GLY A 26 15.37 7.28 10.26
N CYS A 27 14.41 6.62 10.88
CA CYS A 27 14.62 5.37 11.62
C CYS A 27 15.09 4.19 10.75
N TYR A 28 14.94 4.26 9.42
CA TYR A 28 15.52 3.29 8.47
C TYR A 28 16.83 3.77 7.84
N GLY A 29 17.44 4.82 8.38
CA GLY A 29 18.78 5.29 8.00
C GLY A 29 18.81 6.48 7.03
N ASN A 30 17.68 7.00 6.59
CA ASN A 30 17.66 8.21 5.79
C ASN A 30 18.01 9.44 6.63
N ARG A 31 19.07 10.16 6.23
CA ARG A 31 19.56 11.34 6.96
C ARG A 31 19.06 12.66 6.41
N GLN A 32 18.28 12.63 5.34
CA GLN A 32 17.81 13.80 4.60
C GLN A 32 16.34 14.12 4.93
N VAL A 33 15.47 13.12 4.89
CA VAL A 33 14.05 13.29 5.23
C VAL A 33 13.86 13.51 6.74
N ARG A 34 12.96 14.41 7.09
CA ARG A 34 12.66 14.75 8.49
C ARG A 34 11.42 14.00 8.96
N THR A 35 11.63 13.00 9.83
CA THR A 35 10.56 12.15 10.37
C THR A 35 10.69 11.94 11.88
N PRO A 36 10.84 13.01 12.69
CA PRO A 36 11.14 12.88 14.11
C PRO A 36 10.07 12.17 14.93
N HIS A 37 8.78 12.24 14.51
CA HIS A 37 7.68 11.60 15.24
C HIS A 37 7.60 10.10 14.94
N LEU A 38 7.85 9.70 13.68
CA LEU A 38 7.97 8.28 13.30
C LEU A 38 9.24 7.66 13.87
N ASP A 39 10.36 8.41 13.90
CA ASP A 39 11.61 7.96 14.53
C ASP A 39 11.42 7.76 16.05
N TRP A 40 10.66 8.66 16.70
CA TRP A 40 10.28 8.51 18.10
C TRP A 40 9.40 7.27 18.34
N LEU A 41 8.42 7.00 17.43
CA LEU A 41 7.58 5.82 17.51
C LEU A 41 8.43 4.54 17.37
N ALA A 42 9.36 4.51 16.42
CA ALA A 42 10.30 3.40 16.21
C ALA A 42 11.18 3.14 17.44
N ALA A 43 11.66 4.21 18.10
CA ALA A 43 12.51 4.10 19.28
C ALA A 43 11.78 3.55 20.52
N ARG A 44 10.45 3.56 20.53
CA ARG A 44 9.59 3.08 21.64
C ARG A 44 8.88 1.77 21.35
N GLY A 45 9.07 1.21 20.17
CA GLY A 45 8.42 -0.01 19.72
C GLY A 45 9.36 -0.93 18.98
N GLN A 46 8.79 -1.80 18.19
CA GLN A 46 9.54 -2.69 17.31
C GLN A 46 9.55 -2.12 15.89
N ARG A 47 10.74 -2.02 15.30
CA ARG A 47 10.94 -1.71 13.89
C ARG A 47 11.33 -2.99 13.16
N PHE A 48 10.60 -3.31 12.12
CA PHE A 48 10.88 -4.48 11.27
C PHE A 48 11.67 -4.04 10.03
N ASP A 49 12.93 -4.47 9.93
CA ASP A 49 13.81 -4.06 8.84
C ASP A 49 13.45 -4.68 7.49
N ARG A 50 12.72 -5.80 7.49
CA ARG A 50 12.38 -6.61 6.32
C ARG A 50 10.90 -6.91 6.25
N CYS A 51 10.08 -5.86 6.14
CA CYS A 51 8.65 -6.00 5.88
C CYS A 51 8.39 -5.85 4.38
N TYR A 52 7.87 -6.89 3.75
CA TYR A 52 7.56 -6.92 2.34
C TYR A 52 6.05 -6.97 2.10
N VAL A 53 5.61 -6.31 1.03
CA VAL A 53 4.22 -6.37 0.61
C VAL A 53 3.87 -7.74 0.03
N ALA A 54 2.60 -8.13 0.08
CA ALA A 54 2.13 -9.30 -0.65
C ALA A 54 1.91 -9.00 -2.14
N ASN A 55 1.68 -7.71 -2.44
CA ASN A 55 1.53 -7.18 -3.80
C ASN A 55 1.91 -5.69 -3.79
N PRO A 56 2.71 -5.18 -4.74
CA PRO A 56 3.14 -3.78 -4.73
C PRO A 56 2.11 -2.80 -5.34
N ILE A 57 0.83 -3.19 -5.39
CA ILE A 57 -0.26 -2.37 -5.92
C ILE A 57 -1.30 -2.11 -4.84
N CYS A 58 -1.89 -0.90 -4.83
CA CYS A 58 -2.73 -0.39 -3.75
C CYS A 58 -3.90 -1.33 -3.39
N MET A 59 -4.86 -1.57 -4.32
CA MET A 59 -6.06 -2.39 -3.99
C MET A 59 -5.69 -3.81 -3.56
N PRO A 60 -4.86 -4.56 -4.29
CA PRO A 60 -4.47 -5.91 -3.90
C PRO A 60 -3.85 -5.98 -2.50
N ASN A 61 -2.89 -5.09 -2.20
CA ASN A 61 -2.23 -5.16 -0.90
C ASN A 61 -3.12 -4.66 0.24
N ARG A 62 -3.97 -3.65 0.01
CA ARG A 62 -4.95 -3.19 1.01
C ARG A 62 -5.98 -4.27 1.34
N ALA A 63 -6.46 -5.00 0.33
CA ALA A 63 -7.30 -6.18 0.51
C ALA A 63 -6.57 -7.27 1.31
N THR A 64 -5.30 -7.54 0.98
CA THR A 64 -4.45 -8.49 1.71
C THR A 64 -4.23 -8.07 3.17
N LEU A 65 -3.91 -6.81 3.41
CA LEU A 65 -3.75 -6.23 4.75
C LEU A 65 -4.97 -6.49 5.64
N LEU A 66 -6.18 -6.26 5.11
CA LEU A 66 -7.42 -6.41 5.87
C LEU A 66 -7.87 -7.85 6.03
N THR A 67 -7.64 -8.71 5.04
CA THR A 67 -8.13 -10.10 5.06
C THR A 67 -7.10 -11.10 5.59
N GLY A 68 -5.80 -10.76 5.56
CA GLY A 68 -4.71 -11.71 5.80
C GLY A 68 -4.64 -12.82 4.76
N ARG A 69 -5.09 -12.55 3.51
CA ARG A 69 -5.15 -13.51 2.41
C ARG A 69 -4.44 -12.94 1.18
N MET A 70 -3.69 -13.79 0.47
CA MET A 70 -2.98 -13.40 -0.74
C MET A 70 -3.93 -12.88 -1.83
N PRO A 71 -3.47 -12.01 -2.74
CA PRO A 71 -4.29 -11.48 -3.84
C PRO A 71 -4.94 -12.58 -4.69
N SER A 72 -4.23 -13.65 -4.99
CA SER A 72 -4.75 -14.82 -5.72
C SER A 72 -5.86 -15.57 -4.96
N VAL A 73 -6.00 -15.34 -3.66
CA VAL A 73 -6.96 -16.01 -2.76
C VAL A 73 -8.13 -15.11 -2.40
N ASN A 74 -7.88 -13.81 -2.15
CA ASN A 74 -8.96 -12.85 -1.84
C ASN A 74 -9.65 -12.33 -3.11
N GLY A 75 -9.08 -12.58 -4.31
CA GLY A 75 -9.64 -12.23 -5.61
C GLY A 75 -9.22 -10.86 -6.13
N VAL A 76 -8.66 -9.98 -5.30
CA VAL A 76 -8.23 -8.62 -5.71
C VAL A 76 -6.80 -8.69 -6.26
N ARG A 77 -6.65 -9.01 -7.55
CA ARG A 77 -5.33 -9.24 -8.15
C ARG A 77 -4.69 -7.99 -8.75
N HIS A 78 -5.50 -7.00 -9.12
CA HIS A 78 -5.06 -5.71 -9.67
C HIS A 78 -6.04 -4.60 -9.31
N ASN A 79 -5.66 -3.35 -9.53
CA ASN A 79 -6.56 -2.22 -9.35
C ASN A 79 -7.79 -2.33 -10.26
N GLY A 80 -8.95 -1.96 -9.73
CA GLY A 80 -10.24 -2.05 -10.42
C GLY A 80 -11.09 -3.26 -10.03
N VAL A 81 -10.50 -4.31 -9.45
CA VAL A 81 -11.24 -5.46 -8.92
C VAL A 81 -11.61 -5.21 -7.46
N PRO A 82 -12.89 -5.03 -7.12
CA PRO A 82 -13.28 -4.77 -5.74
C PRO A 82 -13.12 -6.00 -4.86
N LEU A 83 -12.83 -5.78 -3.58
CA LEU A 83 -12.86 -6.84 -2.57
C LEU A 83 -14.31 -7.35 -2.43
N PRO A 84 -14.57 -8.69 -2.53
CA PRO A 84 -15.91 -9.22 -2.33
C PRO A 84 -16.50 -8.79 -0.99
N LEU A 85 -17.77 -8.36 -0.97
CA LEU A 85 -18.45 -7.85 0.23
C LEU A 85 -18.57 -8.89 1.35
N GLU A 86 -18.54 -10.17 0.99
CA GLU A 86 -18.59 -11.30 1.92
C GLU A 86 -17.23 -11.61 2.55
N SER A 87 -16.17 -10.90 2.17
CA SER A 87 -14.83 -11.10 2.72
C SER A 87 -14.79 -10.76 4.20
N VAL A 88 -14.28 -11.70 4.99
CA VAL A 88 -14.07 -11.49 6.43
C VAL A 88 -12.75 -10.77 6.62
N THR A 89 -12.81 -9.52 7.06
CA THR A 89 -11.64 -8.70 7.41
C THR A 89 -11.34 -8.81 8.92
N PHE A 90 -10.12 -8.47 9.32
CA PHE A 90 -9.82 -8.39 10.75
C PHE A 90 -10.67 -7.31 11.45
N ALA A 91 -11.02 -6.22 10.75
CA ALA A 91 -11.92 -5.19 11.29
C ALA A 91 -13.31 -5.75 11.59
N GLU A 92 -13.86 -6.61 10.72
CA GLU A 92 -15.14 -7.29 10.97
C GLU A 92 -15.05 -8.25 12.16
N VAL A 93 -13.95 -8.98 12.32
CA VAL A 93 -13.73 -9.84 13.49
C VAL A 93 -13.69 -9.01 14.78
N MET A 94 -12.95 -7.90 14.78
CA MET A 94 -12.85 -6.99 15.91
C MET A 94 -14.20 -6.35 16.23
N ARG A 95 -14.95 -5.89 15.22
CA ARG A 95 -16.30 -5.34 15.39
C ARG A 95 -17.22 -6.35 16.09
N ARG A 96 -17.25 -7.59 15.61
CA ARG A 96 -18.06 -8.67 16.23
C ARG A 96 -17.61 -9.02 17.65
N ALA A 97 -16.35 -8.74 17.97
CA ALA A 97 -15.82 -8.90 19.33
C ALA A 97 -16.08 -7.68 20.23
N GLY A 98 -16.84 -6.67 19.76
CA GLY A 98 -17.24 -5.50 20.53
C GLY A 98 -16.27 -4.32 20.48
N TYR A 99 -15.35 -4.30 19.51
CA TYR A 99 -14.57 -3.09 19.20
C TYR A 99 -15.42 -2.07 18.44
N ARG A 100 -15.25 -0.80 18.75
CA ARG A 100 -15.74 0.31 17.91
C ARG A 100 -14.77 0.49 16.75
N THR A 101 -15.23 0.32 15.52
CA THR A 101 -14.36 0.28 14.33
C THR A 101 -14.54 1.50 13.45
N ALA A 102 -13.45 2.14 13.06
CA ALA A 102 -13.48 3.31 12.18
C ALA A 102 -12.35 3.30 11.16
N LEU A 103 -12.62 3.86 9.98
CA LEU A 103 -11.66 4.12 8.91
C LEU A 103 -11.73 5.60 8.54
N ILE A 104 -10.59 6.27 8.62
CA ILE A 104 -10.43 7.67 8.20
C ILE A 104 -9.37 7.73 7.10
N GLY A 105 -9.72 8.23 5.93
CA GLY A 105 -8.81 8.38 4.81
C GLY A 105 -9.03 7.37 3.68
N LYS A 106 -7.94 6.90 3.07
CA LYS A 106 -8.00 6.02 1.89
C LYS A 106 -8.31 4.58 2.27
N ALA A 107 -9.43 4.05 1.78
CA ALA A 107 -9.76 2.63 1.87
C ALA A 107 -9.21 1.84 0.69
N HIS A 108 -9.62 2.19 -0.53
CA HIS A 108 -9.25 1.59 -1.80
C HIS A 108 -9.49 0.07 -1.84
N LEU A 109 -10.66 -0.33 -1.37
CA LEU A 109 -11.17 -1.71 -1.43
C LEU A 109 -12.16 -1.90 -2.57
N GLN A 110 -12.62 -0.78 -3.15
CA GLN A 110 -13.47 -0.71 -4.32
C GLN A 110 -12.83 0.23 -5.35
N SER A 111 -13.22 0.10 -6.62
CA SER A 111 -12.69 0.96 -7.67
C SER A 111 -13.06 2.43 -7.44
N GLN A 112 -12.07 3.32 -7.53
CA GLN A 112 -12.26 4.77 -7.41
C GLN A 112 -12.56 5.47 -8.73
N SER A 113 -12.36 4.81 -9.88
CA SER A 113 -12.50 5.39 -11.22
C SER A 113 -13.45 4.61 -12.10
N ARG A 114 -14.17 5.32 -12.98
CA ARG A 114 -14.95 4.76 -14.10
C ARG A 114 -14.13 4.48 -15.34
N ARG A 115 -12.82 4.70 -15.30
CA ARG A 115 -12.00 4.51 -16.50
C ARG A 115 -12.12 3.06 -16.98
N GLU A 116 -12.84 2.88 -18.09
CA GLU A 116 -12.97 1.58 -18.72
C GLU A 116 -11.61 1.08 -19.19
N VAL A 117 -11.35 -0.18 -18.95
CA VAL A 117 -10.23 -0.87 -19.56
C VAL A 117 -10.66 -1.24 -20.98
N PRO A 118 -9.97 -0.79 -22.03
CA PRO A 118 -10.35 -1.14 -23.39
C PRO A 118 -10.41 -2.65 -23.58
N ASP A 119 -11.59 -3.17 -23.94
CA ASP A 119 -11.88 -4.58 -24.14
C ASP A 119 -10.85 -5.34 -25.02
N PRO A 120 -10.32 -4.76 -26.13
CA PRO A 120 -9.32 -5.43 -26.95
C PRO A 120 -8.00 -5.73 -26.27
N LEU A 121 -7.64 -4.96 -25.21
CA LEU A 121 -6.37 -5.11 -24.51
C LEU A 121 -6.43 -6.18 -23.41
N LEU A 122 -7.61 -6.44 -22.87
CA LEU A 122 -7.79 -7.42 -21.79
C LEU A 122 -7.70 -8.86 -22.28
N PHE A 123 -8.16 -9.16 -23.50
CA PHE A 123 -8.48 -10.52 -23.91
C PHE A 123 -7.99 -10.91 -25.31
N ALA A 124 -7.04 -10.19 -25.90
CA ALA A 124 -6.54 -10.49 -27.24
C ALA A 124 -6.04 -11.95 -27.39
N SER A 125 -5.56 -12.56 -26.31
CA SER A 125 -5.17 -13.98 -26.25
C SER A 125 -6.26 -14.92 -25.72
N MET A 126 -7.38 -14.38 -25.23
CA MET A 126 -8.44 -15.14 -24.55
C MET A 126 -9.79 -15.01 -25.24
N ARG A 127 -9.86 -14.56 -26.49
CA ARG A 127 -11.15 -14.34 -27.20
C ARG A 127 -11.97 -15.62 -27.24
N PRO A 128 -13.11 -15.70 -26.52
CA PRO A 128 -14.19 -16.56 -26.94
C PRO A 128 -14.72 -16.05 -28.29
N ASN A 129 -15.19 -16.95 -29.15
CA ASN A 129 -15.83 -16.60 -30.41
C ASN A 129 -16.79 -15.43 -30.22
N ALA A 130 -16.78 -14.47 -31.15
CA ALA A 130 -17.53 -13.21 -31.10
C ALA A 130 -19.06 -13.34 -30.95
N GLN A 131 -19.58 -14.55 -30.96
CA GLN A 131 -21.00 -14.87 -30.82
C GLN A 131 -21.48 -15.11 -29.38
N SER A 132 -20.56 -15.14 -28.37
CA SER A 132 -20.91 -15.40 -26.96
C SER A 132 -21.03 -14.16 -26.07
N ARG A 133 -21.17 -12.97 -26.67
CA ARG A 133 -21.17 -11.69 -25.90
C ARG A 133 -22.43 -11.44 -25.05
N GLU A 134 -23.45 -12.29 -25.10
CA GLU A 134 -24.75 -11.91 -24.53
C GLU A 134 -24.93 -12.20 -23.04
N HIS A 135 -24.16 -13.09 -22.38
CA HIS A 135 -24.40 -13.39 -20.96
C HIS A 135 -23.15 -13.72 -20.11
N TRP A 136 -22.09 -14.30 -20.65
CA TRP A 136 -20.92 -14.76 -19.88
C TRP A 136 -19.61 -14.56 -20.65
N SER A 137 -19.06 -13.35 -20.59
CA SER A 137 -17.74 -13.06 -21.17
C SER A 137 -16.59 -13.55 -20.27
N THR A 138 -16.85 -13.73 -18.98
CA THR A 138 -15.90 -14.20 -17.97
C THR A 138 -16.51 -15.32 -17.12
N ALA A 139 -15.65 -16.15 -16.52
CA ALA A 139 -16.08 -17.24 -15.63
C ALA A 139 -16.60 -16.74 -14.26
N MET A 140 -16.44 -15.46 -13.97
CA MET A 140 -16.92 -14.80 -12.76
C MET A 140 -17.82 -13.63 -13.14
N PRO A 141 -18.87 -13.32 -12.35
CA PRO A 141 -19.68 -12.13 -12.56
C PRO A 141 -18.82 -10.86 -12.52
N ASP A 142 -19.04 -9.96 -13.46
CA ASP A 142 -18.51 -8.60 -13.38
C ASP A 142 -19.37 -7.80 -12.40
N VAL A 143 -18.75 -7.30 -11.35
CA VAL A 143 -19.41 -6.52 -10.29
C VAL A 143 -18.96 -5.04 -10.31
N THR A 144 -18.24 -4.62 -11.34
CA THR A 144 -17.64 -3.28 -11.43
C THR A 144 -18.68 -2.15 -11.36
N ASP A 145 -19.85 -2.37 -11.93
CA ASP A 145 -20.96 -1.40 -11.92
C ASP A 145 -22.11 -1.79 -10.96
N ASP A 146 -21.94 -2.82 -10.16
CA ASP A 146 -22.92 -3.15 -9.10
C ASP A 146 -22.94 -2.00 -8.06
N PRO A 147 -24.12 -1.41 -7.79
CA PRO A 147 -24.24 -0.27 -6.86
C PRO A 147 -23.63 -0.50 -5.46
N ARG A 148 -23.53 -1.74 -5.02
CA ARG A 148 -22.92 -2.12 -3.76
C ARG A 148 -21.41 -1.92 -3.71
N TYR A 149 -20.74 -1.83 -4.87
CA TYR A 149 -19.30 -1.64 -5.02
C TYR A 149 -18.90 -0.24 -5.49
N LEU A 150 -19.80 0.75 -5.35
CA LEU A 150 -19.57 2.12 -5.82
C LEU A 150 -19.31 3.11 -4.68
N ALA A 151 -19.02 2.64 -3.46
CA ALA A 151 -18.84 3.52 -2.30
C ALA A 151 -17.65 4.48 -2.44
N GLU A 152 -16.58 4.06 -3.12
CA GLU A 152 -15.37 4.87 -3.32
C GLU A 152 -15.31 5.58 -4.68
N ARG A 153 -16.33 5.49 -5.52
CA ARG A 153 -16.33 6.04 -6.88
C ARG A 153 -16.25 7.57 -6.88
N GLU A 154 -15.14 8.14 -7.34
CA GLU A 154 -14.83 9.59 -7.28
C GLU A 154 -15.87 10.44 -7.99
N GLU A 155 -16.34 10.03 -9.16
CA GLU A 155 -17.32 10.78 -9.95
C GLU A 155 -18.67 10.89 -9.22
N LEU A 156 -19.04 9.88 -8.43
CA LEU A 156 -20.26 9.92 -7.62
C LEU A 156 -20.13 10.88 -6.45
N TRP A 157 -18.96 10.98 -5.83
CA TRP A 157 -18.66 11.97 -4.80
C TRP A 157 -18.61 13.39 -5.38
N ALA A 158 -18.17 13.57 -6.62
CA ALA A 158 -18.20 14.86 -7.30
C ALA A 158 -19.63 15.33 -7.56
N ALA A 159 -20.52 14.40 -7.94
CA ALA A 159 -21.94 14.69 -8.22
C ALA A 159 -22.76 14.88 -6.92
N GLU A 160 -22.47 14.08 -5.89
CA GLU A 160 -23.19 14.05 -4.61
C GLU A 160 -22.19 14.04 -3.43
N PRO A 161 -21.67 15.22 -3.02
CA PRO A 161 -20.60 15.33 -2.01
C PRO A 161 -20.96 14.80 -0.61
N TYR A 162 -22.24 14.70 -0.29
CA TYR A 162 -22.76 14.23 1.02
C TYR A 162 -23.42 12.87 0.94
N ARG A 163 -23.07 12.07 -0.08
CA ARG A 163 -23.66 10.73 -0.24
C ARG A 163 -23.40 9.84 0.98
N SER A 164 -24.38 9.02 1.30
CA SER A 164 -24.26 8.02 2.36
C SER A 164 -23.47 6.78 1.89
N VAL A 165 -22.80 6.14 2.83
CA VAL A 165 -22.11 4.86 2.64
C VAL A 165 -22.84 3.78 3.42
N THR A 166 -23.04 2.61 2.81
CA THR A 166 -23.60 1.47 3.52
C THR A 166 -22.63 0.96 4.59
N LEU A 167 -23.09 0.90 5.83
CA LEU A 167 -22.31 0.46 6.97
C LEU A 167 -22.83 -0.87 7.53
N PRO A 168 -22.01 -1.74 8.11
CA PRO A 168 -20.56 -1.58 8.20
C PRO A 168 -19.87 -1.75 6.84
N TYR A 169 -18.89 -0.92 6.56
CA TYR A 169 -18.07 -1.01 5.34
C TYR A 169 -16.87 -1.91 5.61
N TYR A 170 -16.88 -3.15 5.13
CA TYR A 170 -15.87 -4.18 5.38
C TYR A 170 -15.47 -4.32 6.87
N GLY A 171 -16.45 -4.16 7.77
CA GLY A 171 -16.25 -4.24 9.21
C GLY A 171 -16.05 -2.90 9.92
N PHE A 172 -15.98 -1.78 9.20
CA PHE A 172 -15.91 -0.44 9.79
C PHE A 172 -17.31 0.15 9.98
N GLU A 173 -17.65 0.51 11.24
CA GLU A 173 -18.93 1.12 11.62
C GLU A 173 -18.97 2.61 11.33
N HIS A 174 -17.80 3.22 11.15
CA HIS A 174 -17.65 4.63 10.77
C HIS A 174 -16.58 4.77 9.70
N VAL A 175 -16.89 5.50 8.63
CA VAL A 175 -15.94 5.76 7.54
C VAL A 175 -15.95 7.24 7.14
N GLU A 176 -14.77 7.79 6.89
CA GLU A 176 -14.59 9.11 6.29
C GLU A 176 -13.55 9.01 5.17
N PHE A 177 -14.01 8.90 3.93
CA PHE A 177 -13.15 8.60 2.79
C PHE A 177 -12.34 9.79 2.29
N ALA A 178 -11.10 9.49 1.91
CA ALA A 178 -10.24 10.28 1.04
C ALA A 178 -9.93 9.41 -0.20
N CYS A 179 -10.69 9.60 -1.29
CA CYS A 179 -10.56 8.85 -2.52
C CYS A 179 -9.70 9.62 -3.52
N GLY A 180 -8.72 8.94 -4.16
CA GLY A 180 -7.77 9.57 -5.07
C GLY A 180 -6.45 9.93 -4.39
N HIS A 181 -5.68 10.85 -5.01
CA HIS A 181 -4.29 11.14 -4.62
C HIS A 181 -3.97 12.63 -4.76
N GLY A 182 -2.90 13.05 -4.04
CA GLY A 182 -2.41 14.42 -4.04
C GLY A 182 -3.52 15.42 -3.68
N ASP A 183 -3.53 16.58 -4.31
CA ASP A 183 -4.57 17.59 -4.09
C ASP A 183 -5.91 17.25 -4.76
N GLN A 184 -5.97 16.22 -5.62
CA GLN A 184 -7.17 15.82 -6.38
C GLN A 184 -8.09 14.84 -5.63
N VAL A 185 -7.86 14.63 -4.34
CA VAL A 185 -8.68 13.75 -3.49
C VAL A 185 -10.14 14.18 -3.47
N SER A 186 -11.04 13.20 -3.48
CA SER A 186 -12.48 13.32 -3.34
C SER A 186 -13.01 12.58 -2.11
N GLY A 187 -14.26 12.15 -2.10
CA GLY A 187 -14.87 11.51 -0.92
C GLY A 187 -15.34 12.54 0.11
N HIS A 188 -15.41 12.13 1.37
CA HIS A 188 -15.77 12.99 2.49
C HIS A 188 -14.83 14.19 2.65
N TYR A 189 -13.56 14.03 2.24
CA TYR A 189 -12.60 15.12 2.21
C TYR A 189 -13.13 16.33 1.44
N ARG A 190 -13.72 16.12 0.26
CA ARG A 190 -14.17 17.22 -0.60
C ARG A 190 -15.31 18.03 0.04
N ALA A 191 -16.27 17.36 0.70
CA ALA A 191 -17.33 18.02 1.45
C ALA A 191 -16.74 18.82 2.62
N TRP A 192 -15.87 18.21 3.41
CA TRP A 192 -15.18 18.84 4.54
C TRP A 192 -14.37 20.08 4.13
N ALA A 193 -13.68 20.04 2.98
CA ALA A 193 -12.90 21.15 2.46
C ALA A 193 -13.81 22.30 1.97
N ARG A 194 -14.91 21.99 1.26
CA ARG A 194 -15.90 22.99 0.78
C ARG A 194 -16.62 23.70 1.93
N GLU A 195 -16.90 23.03 3.03
CA GLU A 195 -17.49 23.66 4.23
C GLU A 195 -16.57 24.74 4.82
N ARG A 196 -15.25 24.62 4.67
CA ARG A 196 -14.24 25.53 5.21
C ARG A 196 -13.82 26.60 4.21
N LEU A 197 -13.79 26.24 2.94
CA LEU A 197 -13.44 27.12 1.83
C LEU A 197 -14.32 26.77 0.61
N PRO A 198 -15.48 27.45 0.43
CA PRO A 198 -16.44 27.12 -0.63
C PRO A 198 -15.86 27.11 -2.04
N GLN A 199 -14.80 27.90 -2.29
CA GLN A 199 -14.10 27.96 -3.57
C GLN A 199 -12.91 26.95 -3.69
N ILE A 200 -12.76 25.98 -2.81
CA ILE A 200 -11.64 25.03 -2.80
C ILE A 200 -11.43 24.35 -4.15
N ASP A 201 -12.50 24.09 -4.89
CA ASP A 201 -12.45 23.44 -6.20
C ASP A 201 -11.66 24.25 -7.26
N GLN A 202 -11.51 25.54 -7.05
CA GLN A 202 -10.73 26.44 -7.90
C GLN A 202 -9.23 26.43 -7.54
N LEU A 203 -8.82 25.67 -6.53
CA LEU A 203 -7.44 25.56 -6.07
C LEU A 203 -6.83 24.18 -6.38
N ILE A 204 -7.63 23.24 -6.87
CA ILE A 204 -7.26 21.83 -7.02
C ILE A 204 -6.84 21.50 -8.44
N GLY A 205 -5.77 20.73 -8.55
CA GLY A 205 -5.29 20.19 -9.80
C GLY A 205 -4.32 21.08 -10.57
N PRO A 206 -3.71 20.54 -11.63
CA PRO A 206 -2.63 21.20 -12.34
C PRO A 206 -3.04 22.51 -13.07
N THR A 207 -4.34 22.66 -13.40
CA THR A 207 -4.88 23.86 -14.04
C THR A 207 -4.93 25.07 -13.11
N HIS A 208 -4.89 24.85 -11.79
CA HIS A 208 -4.92 25.88 -10.75
C HIS A 208 -3.60 25.94 -9.96
N ALA A 209 -2.55 25.28 -10.47
CA ALA A 209 -1.26 25.26 -9.81
C ALA A 209 -0.66 26.65 -9.64
N LEU A 210 0.00 26.86 -8.50
CA LEU A 210 0.81 28.06 -8.28
C LEU A 210 2.03 28.07 -9.20
N LEU A 211 2.62 29.23 -9.37
CA LEU A 211 3.86 29.37 -10.12
C LEU A 211 4.96 28.50 -9.51
N GLY A 212 5.64 27.75 -10.35
CA GLY A 212 6.70 26.83 -10.01
C GLY A 212 6.77 25.72 -11.06
N VAL A 213 7.93 25.59 -11.72
CA VAL A 213 8.13 24.56 -12.75
C VAL A 213 8.79 23.36 -12.11
N SER A 214 8.13 22.20 -12.18
CA SER A 214 8.74 20.91 -11.85
C SER A 214 8.89 20.07 -13.11
N GLN A 215 10.05 19.41 -13.28
CA GLN A 215 10.24 18.39 -14.31
C GLN A 215 9.85 16.99 -13.80
N ALA A 216 9.59 16.86 -12.49
CA ALA A 216 9.13 15.60 -11.94
C ALA A 216 7.80 15.19 -12.60
N PRO A 217 7.64 13.94 -13.01
CA PRO A 217 6.39 13.49 -13.60
C PRO A 217 5.25 13.60 -12.58
N GLN A 218 4.11 14.10 -13.05
CA GLN A 218 2.92 14.29 -12.21
C GLN A 218 3.20 15.12 -10.93
N ALA A 219 3.82 16.28 -11.08
CA ALA A 219 4.09 17.20 -9.99
C ALA A 219 3.65 18.62 -10.35
N TRP A 220 3.03 19.30 -9.40
CA TRP A 220 2.69 20.73 -9.48
C TRP A 220 2.56 21.32 -8.08
N ARG A 221 2.87 22.60 -7.98
CA ARG A 221 2.71 23.34 -6.73
C ARG A 221 1.23 23.60 -6.50
N THR A 222 0.59 22.89 -5.60
CA THR A 222 -0.84 23.07 -5.32
C THR A 222 -1.14 24.44 -4.71
N ALA A 223 -2.31 24.98 -5.05
CA ALA A 223 -2.85 26.17 -4.43
C ALA A 223 -3.70 25.85 -3.17
N VAL A 224 -3.92 24.58 -2.87
CA VAL A 224 -4.64 24.16 -1.66
C VAL A 224 -3.81 24.49 -0.41
N PRO A 225 -4.37 25.23 0.56
CA PRO A 225 -3.66 25.55 1.82
C PRO A 225 -3.30 24.31 2.63
N GLU A 226 -2.21 24.38 3.41
CA GLU A 226 -1.74 23.25 4.24
C GLU A 226 -2.84 22.69 5.15
N GLU A 227 -3.60 23.58 5.80
CA GLU A 227 -4.67 23.21 6.74
C GLU A 227 -5.88 22.54 6.08
N LEU A 228 -6.03 22.68 4.76
CA LEU A 228 -7.12 22.08 3.96
C LEU A 228 -6.65 20.94 3.06
N TYR A 229 -5.36 20.63 3.07
CA TYR A 229 -4.82 19.55 2.26
C TYR A 229 -5.29 18.15 2.75
N PRO A 230 -5.39 17.13 1.89
CA PRO A 230 -5.89 15.80 2.28
C PRO A 230 -5.22 15.18 3.51
N THR A 231 -3.90 15.32 3.65
CA THR A 231 -3.17 14.89 4.86
C THR A 231 -3.69 15.55 6.14
N SER A 232 -4.01 16.85 6.09
CA SER A 232 -4.59 17.58 7.23
C SER A 232 -6.03 17.16 7.53
N PHE A 233 -6.82 16.80 6.52
CA PHE A 233 -8.14 16.20 6.71
C PHE A 233 -8.04 14.88 7.48
N VAL A 234 -7.20 13.96 7.01
CA VAL A 234 -7.02 12.64 7.64
C VAL A 234 -6.57 12.79 9.09
N GLU A 235 -5.62 13.68 9.36
CA GLU A 235 -5.16 14.00 10.71
C GLU A 235 -6.30 14.53 11.60
N GLN A 236 -6.96 15.61 11.18
CA GLN A 236 -8.00 16.27 11.99
C GLN A 236 -9.19 15.34 12.26
N ARG A 237 -9.59 14.53 11.26
CA ARG A 237 -10.70 13.57 11.44
C ARG A 237 -10.29 12.40 12.32
N THR A 238 -9.03 11.95 12.25
CA THR A 238 -8.47 10.94 13.16
C THR A 238 -8.46 11.45 14.61
N VAL A 239 -8.00 12.68 14.84
CA VAL A 239 -8.05 13.32 16.18
C VAL A 239 -9.48 13.42 16.69
N ALA A 240 -10.44 13.83 15.86
CA ALA A 240 -11.85 13.88 16.24
C ALA A 240 -12.44 12.49 16.54
N ALA A 241 -12.00 11.45 15.83
CA ALA A 241 -12.41 10.08 16.14
C ALA A 241 -11.86 9.62 17.50
N LEU A 242 -10.59 9.91 17.81
CA LEU A 242 -9.99 9.62 19.12
C LEU A 242 -10.72 10.35 20.25
N GLU A 243 -11.12 11.61 20.06
CA GLU A 243 -11.90 12.39 21.03
C GLU A 243 -13.27 11.72 21.29
N ARG A 244 -13.98 11.31 20.23
CA ARG A 244 -15.26 10.56 20.37
C ARG A 244 -15.09 9.24 21.11
N PHE A 245 -13.98 8.52 20.85
CA PHE A 245 -13.69 7.26 21.55
C PHE A 245 -13.41 7.50 23.04
N ALA A 246 -12.69 8.56 23.38
CA ALA A 246 -12.42 8.90 24.77
C ALA A 246 -13.65 9.41 25.54
N ALA A 247 -14.54 10.16 24.87
CA ALA A 247 -15.73 10.72 25.48
C ALA A 247 -16.89 9.71 25.65
N GLY A 248 -16.82 8.56 24.98
CA GLY A 248 -17.88 7.54 25.03
C GLY A 248 -18.04 6.96 26.43
N ALA A 249 -19.31 6.81 26.88
CA ALA A 249 -19.63 6.20 28.18
C ALA A 249 -19.28 4.70 28.25
N ASP A 250 -19.14 4.06 27.11
CA ASP A 250 -18.77 2.65 26.99
C ASP A 250 -17.24 2.52 26.93
N ALA A 251 -16.69 1.74 27.86
CA ALA A 251 -15.27 1.40 27.92
C ALA A 251 -14.83 0.41 26.81
N ALA A 252 -15.59 0.30 25.72
CA ALA A 252 -15.28 -0.60 24.62
C ALA A 252 -13.98 -0.14 23.90
N PRO A 253 -13.07 -1.07 23.60
CA PRO A 253 -11.87 -0.73 22.86
C PRO A 253 -12.21 -0.31 21.43
N PHE A 254 -11.29 0.40 20.78
CA PHE A 254 -11.44 0.81 19.38
C PHE A 254 -10.39 0.17 18.46
N MET A 255 -10.78 0.02 17.21
CA MET A 255 -9.89 -0.21 16.07
C MET A 255 -10.06 0.96 15.09
N LEU A 256 -9.03 1.79 14.97
CA LEU A 256 -9.03 2.95 14.08
C LEU A 256 -7.96 2.79 13.01
N GLN A 257 -8.38 2.73 11.75
CA GLN A 257 -7.49 2.84 10.60
C GLN A 257 -7.41 4.30 10.18
N CYS A 258 -6.20 4.87 10.27
CA CYS A 258 -5.84 6.19 9.77
C CYS A 258 -5.02 6.00 8.49
N SER A 259 -5.54 6.39 7.33
CA SER A 259 -4.95 6.04 6.05
C SER A 259 -4.73 7.28 5.16
N PHE A 260 -3.46 7.69 5.05
CA PHE A 260 -3.06 8.82 4.23
C PHE A 260 -2.97 8.44 2.75
N PRO A 261 -3.47 9.27 1.81
CA PRO A 261 -3.27 9.07 0.38
C PRO A 261 -1.86 9.48 -0.09
N ASP A 262 -1.11 10.24 0.72
CA ASP A 262 0.28 10.61 0.48
C ASP A 262 1.25 9.53 1.03
N PRO A 263 2.53 9.52 0.55
CA PRO A 263 3.18 10.40 -0.42
C PRO A 263 3.00 9.99 -1.90
N HIS A 264 1.93 9.26 -2.25
CA HIS A 264 1.65 8.84 -3.63
C HIS A 264 1.60 10.05 -4.57
N HIS A 265 2.13 9.88 -5.80
CA HIS A 265 1.94 10.90 -6.83
C HIS A 265 0.44 11.12 -7.17
N PRO A 266 0.04 12.29 -7.65
CA PRO A 266 0.85 13.45 -8.03
C PRO A 266 1.56 14.07 -6.82
N PHE A 267 2.82 14.46 -7.03
CA PHE A 267 3.64 15.07 -5.98
C PHE A 267 3.24 16.53 -5.81
N THR A 268 2.38 16.79 -4.84
CA THR A 268 1.78 18.13 -4.61
C THR A 268 1.83 18.55 -3.14
N PRO A 269 2.97 18.39 -2.43
CA PRO A 269 3.04 18.83 -1.04
C PRO A 269 2.71 20.33 -0.95
N PRO A 270 1.81 20.74 -0.02
CA PRO A 270 1.34 22.13 0.04
C PRO A 270 2.31 23.05 0.79
N GLY A 271 2.21 24.34 0.51
CA GLY A 271 2.84 25.41 1.28
C GLY A 271 4.33 25.21 1.50
N ARG A 272 4.75 25.21 2.78
CA ARG A 272 6.17 25.06 3.19
C ARG A 272 6.79 23.72 2.80
N TYR A 273 6.01 22.67 2.65
CA TYR A 273 6.50 21.32 2.33
C TYR A 273 6.95 21.21 0.86
N TRP A 274 6.47 22.08 -0.03
CA TRP A 274 6.93 22.13 -1.41
C TRP A 274 8.39 22.56 -1.55
N ASP A 275 8.81 23.53 -0.76
CA ASP A 275 10.15 24.11 -0.80
C ASP A 275 11.07 23.57 0.33
N MET A 276 10.62 22.52 1.07
CA MET A 276 11.32 22.06 2.29
C MET A 276 12.68 21.41 1.98
N TYR A 277 12.83 20.79 0.81
CA TYR A 277 14.03 20.09 0.40
C TYR A 277 14.54 20.62 -0.94
N ASP A 278 15.83 21.00 -1.00
CA ASP A 278 16.47 21.35 -2.28
C ASP A 278 16.73 20.06 -3.08
N PRO A 279 16.22 19.93 -4.30
CA PRO A 279 16.50 18.77 -5.16
C PRO A 279 18.01 18.48 -5.37
N LYS A 280 18.86 19.51 -5.27
CA LYS A 280 20.32 19.35 -5.43
C LYS A 280 20.95 18.56 -4.29
N ASP A 281 20.37 18.64 -3.10
CA ASP A 281 20.89 17.96 -1.91
C ASP A 281 20.40 16.52 -1.77
N VAL A 282 19.41 16.12 -2.58
CA VAL A 282 18.80 14.78 -2.51
C VAL A 282 19.74 13.72 -3.07
N SER A 283 19.94 12.64 -2.34
CA SER A 283 20.70 11.47 -2.80
C SER A 283 19.87 10.62 -3.75
N LEU A 284 20.50 10.10 -4.79
CA LEU A 284 19.89 9.13 -5.71
C LEU A 284 20.17 7.69 -5.23
N PRO A 285 19.29 6.72 -5.57
CA PRO A 285 19.59 5.31 -5.36
C PRO A 285 20.88 4.87 -6.03
N ALA A 286 21.61 3.93 -5.44
CA ALA A 286 22.87 3.45 -6.00
C ALA A 286 22.71 2.74 -7.36
N SER A 287 21.52 2.22 -7.64
CA SER A 287 21.15 1.61 -8.92
C SER A 287 20.75 2.62 -10.01
N PHE A 288 20.66 3.93 -9.69
CA PHE A 288 20.34 4.95 -10.68
C PHE A 288 21.45 5.06 -11.73
N GLY A 289 21.08 5.00 -13.00
CA GLY A 289 22.02 5.04 -14.12
C GLY A 289 22.74 3.71 -14.39
N HIS A 290 22.55 2.70 -13.53
CA HIS A 290 23.12 1.38 -13.76
C HIS A 290 22.32 0.61 -14.82
N VAL A 291 23.03 -0.10 -15.70
CA VAL A 291 22.46 -1.01 -16.70
C VAL A 291 23.13 -2.37 -16.54
N ASP A 292 22.39 -3.35 -16.07
CA ASP A 292 22.85 -4.72 -15.98
C ASP A 292 22.79 -5.37 -17.38
N PRO A 293 23.87 -5.98 -17.91
CA PRO A 293 23.82 -6.76 -19.14
C PRO A 293 22.80 -7.90 -19.14
N GLU A 294 22.48 -8.41 -17.95
CA GLU A 294 21.49 -9.47 -17.69
C GLU A 294 20.13 -8.93 -17.24
N GLU A 295 19.81 -7.66 -17.52
CA GLU A 295 18.49 -7.09 -17.18
C GLU A 295 17.34 -7.90 -17.80
N PRO A 296 16.16 -8.00 -17.15
CA PRO A 296 15.03 -8.78 -17.65
C PRO A 296 14.48 -8.24 -18.97
N ALA A 297 13.90 -9.12 -19.78
CA ALA A 297 13.35 -8.77 -21.09
C ALA A 297 12.33 -7.64 -21.03
N LEU A 298 11.50 -7.59 -19.97
CA LEU A 298 10.53 -6.53 -19.74
C LEU A 298 11.20 -5.16 -19.62
N LEU A 299 12.32 -5.06 -18.89
CA LEU A 299 13.06 -3.81 -18.72
C LEU A 299 13.68 -3.33 -20.03
N ARG A 300 14.26 -4.26 -20.81
CA ARG A 300 14.76 -3.97 -22.16
C ARG A 300 13.67 -3.45 -23.09
N ARG A 301 12.48 -4.08 -23.07
CA ARG A 301 11.33 -3.62 -23.86
C ARG A 301 10.88 -2.23 -23.43
N LEU A 302 10.78 -1.95 -22.13
CA LEU A 302 10.41 -0.62 -21.62
C LEU A 302 11.42 0.44 -22.09
N ARG A 303 12.72 0.14 -22.01
CA ARG A 303 13.81 1.03 -22.47
C ARG A 303 13.68 1.32 -23.96
N ALA A 304 13.45 0.30 -24.78
CA ALA A 304 13.26 0.44 -26.22
C ALA A 304 12.00 1.27 -26.57
N LEU A 305 10.91 1.08 -25.88
CA LEU A 305 9.68 1.88 -26.06
C LEU A 305 9.90 3.36 -25.73
N GLN A 306 10.52 3.67 -24.59
CA GLN A 306 10.77 5.06 -24.19
C GLN A 306 11.81 5.79 -25.05
N SER A 307 12.61 5.07 -25.83
CA SER A 307 13.52 5.67 -26.82
C SER A 307 12.81 6.13 -28.10
N GLN A 308 11.54 5.78 -28.30
CA GLN A 308 10.77 6.21 -29.46
C GLN A 308 10.31 7.67 -29.33
N VAL A 309 10.35 8.43 -30.41
CA VAL A 309 10.09 9.88 -30.42
C VAL A 309 8.67 10.23 -29.96
N ASP A 310 7.71 9.37 -30.24
CA ASP A 310 6.27 9.59 -29.97
C ASP A 310 5.78 8.87 -28.71
N PHE A 311 6.68 8.28 -27.91
CA PHE A 311 6.26 7.57 -26.70
C PHE A 311 5.76 8.54 -25.64
N VAL A 312 4.52 8.38 -25.22
CA VAL A 312 3.93 9.10 -24.08
C VAL A 312 3.71 8.10 -22.94
N PRO A 313 4.43 8.23 -21.83
CA PRO A 313 4.22 7.34 -20.67
C PRO A 313 2.77 7.38 -20.18
N GLY A 314 2.22 6.25 -19.84
CA GLY A 314 0.94 6.18 -19.15
C GLY A 314 0.97 6.90 -17.81
N ARG A 315 -0.15 7.48 -17.40
CA ARG A 315 -0.23 8.34 -16.19
C ARG A 315 0.21 7.64 -14.89
N PHE A 316 0.08 6.33 -14.81
CA PHE A 316 0.40 5.56 -13.60
C PHE A 316 1.38 4.43 -13.84
N CYS A 317 2.09 4.44 -14.96
CA CYS A 317 2.96 3.35 -15.36
C CYS A 317 4.40 3.58 -14.94
N THR A 318 5.11 2.51 -14.61
CA THR A 318 6.56 2.49 -14.48
C THR A 318 7.20 3.08 -15.73
N GLN A 319 8.15 3.97 -15.53
CA GLN A 319 8.88 4.64 -16.61
C GLN A 319 10.29 5.01 -16.18
N PHE A 320 11.20 5.13 -17.13
CA PHE A 320 12.50 5.73 -16.87
C PHE A 320 12.37 7.23 -16.62
N VAL A 321 13.21 7.73 -15.73
CA VAL A 321 13.24 9.14 -15.34
C VAL A 321 14.67 9.68 -15.37
N GLY A 322 14.83 10.91 -15.86
CA GLY A 322 16.13 11.60 -15.84
C GLY A 322 16.48 12.15 -14.45
N GLU A 323 17.77 12.39 -14.21
CA GLU A 323 18.29 12.79 -12.89
C GLU A 323 17.59 14.02 -12.31
N THR A 324 17.46 15.10 -13.09
CA THR A 324 16.83 16.34 -12.60
C THR A 324 15.38 16.12 -12.16
N ALA A 325 14.61 15.40 -12.96
CA ALA A 325 13.21 15.08 -12.66
C ALA A 325 13.09 14.17 -11.43
N LEU A 326 13.98 13.19 -11.30
CA LEU A 326 14.01 12.28 -10.17
C LEU A 326 14.34 13.00 -8.86
N ARG A 327 15.39 13.85 -8.85
CA ARG A 327 15.75 14.63 -7.66
C ARG A 327 14.59 15.51 -7.18
N GLN A 328 13.86 16.11 -8.12
CA GLN A 328 12.66 16.88 -7.80
C GLN A 328 11.54 15.99 -7.24
N ALA A 329 11.29 14.82 -7.84
CA ALA A 329 10.29 13.88 -7.34
C ALA A 329 10.61 13.41 -5.91
N ILE A 330 11.86 13.07 -5.62
CA ILE A 330 12.29 12.65 -4.27
C ILE A 330 12.13 13.82 -3.28
N ALA A 331 12.56 15.03 -3.63
CA ALA A 331 12.45 16.21 -2.77
C ALA A 331 10.97 16.50 -2.40
N LEU A 332 10.07 16.42 -3.38
CA LEU A 332 8.64 16.62 -3.17
C LEU A 332 8.01 15.47 -2.35
N SER A 333 8.42 14.24 -2.60
CA SER A 333 8.02 13.08 -1.79
C SER A 333 8.47 13.25 -0.34
N TYR A 334 9.70 13.71 -0.08
CA TYR A 334 10.18 14.02 1.27
C TYR A 334 9.34 15.12 1.94
N GLY A 335 8.89 16.12 1.17
CA GLY A 335 7.96 17.15 1.65
C GLY A 335 6.66 16.54 2.14
N SER A 336 6.03 15.68 1.33
CA SER A 336 4.80 14.96 1.69
C SER A 336 5.01 14.07 2.91
N ILE A 337 6.14 13.35 3.00
CA ILE A 337 6.48 12.48 4.13
C ILE A 337 6.64 13.30 5.42
N SER A 338 7.30 14.46 5.34
CA SER A 338 7.44 15.34 6.52
C SER A 338 6.11 15.92 6.98
N MET A 339 5.18 16.19 6.06
CA MET A 339 3.81 16.58 6.40
C MET A 339 3.05 15.45 7.11
N ILE A 340 3.21 14.21 6.63
CA ILE A 340 2.65 13.02 7.29
C ILE A 340 3.24 12.86 8.69
N ASP A 341 4.55 13.01 8.85
CA ASP A 341 5.21 12.91 10.16
C ASP A 341 4.68 13.94 11.15
N ASP A 342 4.53 15.20 10.72
CA ASP A 342 3.91 16.25 11.53
C ASP A 342 2.46 15.90 11.92
N ALA A 343 1.68 15.31 11.01
CA ALA A 343 0.32 14.84 11.26
C ALA A 343 0.31 13.68 12.28
N VAL A 344 1.21 12.70 12.12
CA VAL A 344 1.39 11.60 13.09
C VAL A 344 1.76 12.14 14.46
N GLY A 345 2.64 13.14 14.54
CA GLY A 345 2.99 13.81 15.78
C GLY A 345 1.77 14.38 16.51
N ARG A 346 0.86 15.04 15.77
CA ARG A 346 -0.39 15.59 16.34
C ARG A 346 -1.37 14.49 16.79
N ILE A 347 -1.46 13.38 16.04
CA ILE A 347 -2.28 12.21 16.39
C ILE A 347 -1.76 11.57 17.68
N LEU A 348 -0.44 11.36 17.79
CA LEU A 348 0.20 10.83 19.01
C LEU A 348 0.01 11.76 20.23
N ALA A 349 0.07 13.08 20.00
CA ALA A 349 -0.24 14.07 21.05
C ALA A 349 -1.72 14.00 21.48
N ALA A 350 -2.64 13.73 20.54
CA ALA A 350 -4.06 13.53 20.85
C ALA A 350 -4.31 12.27 21.69
N LEU A 351 -3.64 11.15 21.40
CA LEU A 351 -3.69 9.94 22.24
C LEU A 351 -3.30 10.24 23.69
N ARG A 352 -2.21 11.01 23.90
CA ARG A 352 -1.79 11.45 25.24
C ARG A 352 -2.82 12.38 25.87
N ARG A 353 -3.29 13.40 25.15
CA ARG A 353 -4.27 14.38 25.64
C ARG A 353 -5.57 13.73 26.09
N PHE A 354 -6.01 12.68 25.42
CA PHE A 354 -7.25 11.98 25.74
C PHE A 354 -7.06 10.78 26.70
N GLY A 355 -5.82 10.55 27.21
CA GLY A 355 -5.52 9.46 28.12
C GLY A 355 -5.58 8.06 27.51
N LEU A 356 -5.47 7.95 26.18
CA LEU A 356 -5.57 6.70 25.44
C LEU A 356 -4.23 6.00 25.19
N GLU A 357 -3.09 6.74 25.33
CA GLU A 357 -1.75 6.27 24.94
C GLU A 357 -1.37 4.94 25.60
N GLN A 358 -1.67 4.80 26.91
CA GLN A 358 -1.23 3.64 27.71
C GLN A 358 -1.96 2.32 27.38
N ASN A 359 -3.03 2.37 26.60
CA ASN A 359 -3.80 1.20 26.19
C ASN A 359 -4.01 1.15 24.68
N THR A 360 -3.18 1.85 23.90
CA THR A 360 -3.30 1.89 22.44
C THR A 360 -2.04 1.37 21.78
N ILE A 361 -2.19 0.30 20.99
CA ILE A 361 -1.18 -0.17 20.06
C ILE A 361 -1.17 0.79 18.86
N VAL A 362 -0.01 1.31 18.51
CA VAL A 362 0.17 2.14 17.31
C VAL A 362 1.01 1.36 16.31
N ILE A 363 0.44 1.12 15.14
CA ILE A 363 1.10 0.44 14.02
C ILE A 363 1.23 1.44 12.89
N PHE A 364 2.42 1.58 12.33
CA PHE A 364 2.68 2.39 11.14
C PHE A 364 3.22 1.52 10.02
N THR A 365 2.63 1.61 8.83
CA THR A 365 3.10 0.90 7.62
C THR A 365 2.68 1.65 6.35
N SER A 366 3.05 1.10 5.20
CA SER A 366 2.56 1.53 3.88
C SER A 366 1.93 0.37 3.13
N ASP A 367 1.07 0.67 2.18
CA ASP A 367 0.50 -0.35 1.30
C ASP A 367 1.51 -0.86 0.25
N HIS A 368 2.44 -0.04 -0.23
CA HIS A 368 3.59 -0.40 -1.06
C HIS A 368 4.60 0.76 -1.08
N GLY A 369 5.76 0.53 -1.69
CA GLY A 369 6.76 1.55 -1.95
C GLY A 369 6.65 2.18 -3.36
N ASP A 370 7.76 2.72 -3.82
CA ASP A 370 7.97 3.33 -5.13
C ASP A 370 9.36 2.95 -5.65
N LEU A 371 9.53 2.76 -6.92
CA LEU A 371 10.85 2.56 -7.53
C LEU A 371 11.75 3.78 -7.30
N MET A 372 11.21 4.98 -7.38
CA MET A 372 11.84 6.28 -7.01
C MET A 372 13.34 6.35 -7.35
N GLY A 373 13.70 5.91 -8.57
CA GLY A 373 15.04 5.93 -9.11
C GLY A 373 15.77 4.58 -9.11
N ASP A 374 15.26 3.55 -8.46
CA ASP A 374 15.82 2.21 -8.59
C ASP A 374 15.85 1.80 -10.06
N HIS A 375 17.05 1.44 -10.56
CA HIS A 375 17.32 1.16 -11.99
C HIS A 375 16.83 2.26 -12.95
N SER A 376 16.88 3.53 -12.50
CA SER A 376 16.38 4.73 -13.21
C SER A 376 14.87 4.74 -13.45
N LEU A 377 14.10 3.91 -12.76
CA LEU A 377 12.64 3.82 -12.85
C LEU A 377 11.95 4.68 -11.78
N ILE A 378 10.71 5.08 -12.05
CA ILE A 378 9.83 5.74 -11.09
C ILE A 378 8.45 5.07 -11.09
N PHE A 379 7.71 5.23 -9.99
CA PHE A 379 6.40 4.64 -9.73
C PHE A 379 6.48 3.16 -9.39
N LYS A 380 5.59 2.33 -9.90
CA LYS A 380 5.42 0.92 -9.55
C LYS A 380 4.90 0.15 -10.76
N GLN A 381 4.83 -1.15 -10.66
CA GLN A 381 4.35 -2.14 -11.65
C GLN A 381 5.47 -2.81 -12.44
N GLY A 382 5.34 -4.12 -12.54
CA GLY A 382 6.16 -4.98 -13.40
C GLY A 382 7.55 -5.33 -12.88
N PHE A 383 7.99 -4.69 -11.78
CA PHE A 383 9.30 -4.91 -11.20
C PHE A 383 9.24 -4.96 -9.67
N HIS A 384 9.90 -5.94 -9.06
CA HIS A 384 9.92 -6.15 -7.62
C HIS A 384 11.27 -5.75 -7.00
N TYR A 385 11.79 -4.55 -7.36
CA TYR A 385 12.97 -4.01 -6.70
C TYR A 385 12.67 -3.56 -5.28
N GLU A 386 13.70 -3.54 -4.43
CA GLU A 386 13.59 -3.31 -3.00
C GLU A 386 12.75 -2.08 -2.64
N GLY A 387 12.90 -0.98 -3.37
CA GLY A 387 12.18 0.26 -3.08
C GLY A 387 10.68 0.18 -3.23
N VAL A 388 10.16 -0.68 -4.11
CA VAL A 388 8.71 -0.80 -4.34
C VAL A 388 8.06 -1.86 -3.46
N ILE A 389 8.82 -2.91 -3.08
CA ILE A 389 8.26 -4.05 -2.35
C ILE A 389 8.50 -4.02 -0.84
N ARG A 390 9.53 -3.28 -0.36
CA ARG A 390 9.83 -3.14 1.06
C ARG A 390 9.19 -1.87 1.62
N VAL A 391 8.37 -2.06 2.64
CA VAL A 391 7.64 -0.98 3.31
C VAL A 391 8.06 -0.85 4.77
N PRO A 392 7.90 0.34 5.38
CA PRO A 392 8.12 0.49 6.80
C PRO A 392 7.10 -0.34 7.59
N LEU A 393 7.53 -0.91 8.72
CA LEU A 393 6.62 -1.48 9.71
C LEU A 393 7.16 -1.14 11.10
N LEU A 394 6.41 -0.30 11.81
CA LEU A 394 6.63 0.06 13.19
C LEU A 394 5.47 -0.46 14.03
N TRP A 395 5.76 -1.09 15.17
CA TRP A 395 4.76 -1.62 16.09
C TRP A 395 5.08 -1.16 17.50
N SER A 396 4.33 -0.21 18.02
CA SER A 396 4.46 0.30 19.38
C SER A 396 3.30 -0.19 20.24
N ASP A 397 3.62 -1.00 21.24
CA ASP A 397 2.64 -1.55 22.18
C ASP A 397 3.09 -1.23 23.61
N PRO A 398 2.43 -0.29 24.30
CA PRO A 398 2.89 0.19 25.59
C PRO A 398 2.81 -0.86 26.71
N ALA A 399 2.04 -1.92 26.53
CA ALA A 399 1.76 -2.89 27.60
C ALA A 399 2.61 -4.17 27.52
N ALA A 400 3.23 -4.49 26.37
CA ALA A 400 3.68 -5.86 26.14
C ALA A 400 5.00 -6.03 25.40
N ILE A 401 5.55 -5.02 24.74
CA ILE A 401 6.65 -5.21 23.80
C ILE A 401 7.79 -4.25 24.07
N GLU A 402 8.97 -4.82 24.39
CA GLU A 402 10.21 -4.05 24.52
C GLU A 402 10.65 -3.51 23.15
N PRO A 403 11.20 -2.27 23.13
CA PRO A 403 11.75 -1.70 21.91
C PRO A 403 12.84 -2.59 21.31
N ALA A 404 12.75 -2.87 20.01
CA ALA A 404 13.71 -3.71 19.33
C ALA A 404 13.75 -3.46 17.81
N VAL A 405 14.89 -3.78 17.21
CA VAL A 405 15.02 -3.91 15.76
C VAL A 405 14.87 -5.39 15.40
N ARG A 406 13.85 -5.69 14.58
CA ARG A 406 13.51 -7.03 14.15
C ARG A 406 14.05 -7.26 12.74
N SER A 407 14.86 -8.29 12.56
CA SER A 407 15.52 -8.60 11.28
C SER A 407 14.88 -9.76 10.54
N GLU A 408 13.81 -10.32 11.07
CA GLU A 408 13.04 -11.38 10.44
C GLU A 408 12.33 -10.87 9.17
N VAL A 409 12.16 -11.76 8.21
CA VAL A 409 11.37 -11.48 7.01
C VAL A 409 9.89 -11.62 7.34
N VAL A 410 9.15 -10.51 7.23
CA VAL A 410 7.71 -10.45 7.48
C VAL A 410 6.98 -9.86 6.29
N SER A 411 5.68 -10.02 6.24
CA SER A 411 4.83 -9.52 5.15
C SER A 411 3.66 -8.68 5.68
N THR A 412 3.15 -7.77 4.86
CA THR A 412 1.88 -7.09 5.12
C THR A 412 0.71 -8.07 5.29
N LEU A 413 0.82 -9.27 4.70
CA LEU A 413 -0.09 -10.41 4.89
C LEU A 413 -0.25 -10.81 6.37
N ASP A 414 0.78 -10.56 7.19
CA ASP A 414 0.87 -11.02 8.57
C ASP A 414 0.13 -10.12 9.56
N LEU A 415 -0.20 -8.89 9.15
CA LEU A 415 -0.77 -7.89 10.04
C LEU A 415 -2.14 -8.28 10.59
N ALA A 416 -3.02 -8.83 9.75
CA ALA A 416 -4.35 -9.26 10.19
C ALA A 416 -4.26 -10.30 11.33
N ARG A 417 -3.42 -11.32 11.18
CA ARG A 417 -3.22 -12.35 12.21
C ARG A 417 -2.59 -11.76 13.48
N SER A 418 -1.58 -10.94 13.33
CA SER A 418 -0.84 -10.35 14.46
C SER A 418 -1.72 -9.40 15.29
N ILE A 419 -2.54 -8.57 14.63
CA ILE A 419 -3.50 -7.69 15.29
C ILE A 419 -4.55 -8.51 16.07
N LEU A 420 -5.14 -9.51 15.42
CA LEU A 420 -6.14 -10.38 16.07
C LEU A 420 -5.53 -11.18 17.23
N GLY A 421 -4.34 -11.75 17.04
CA GLY A 421 -3.62 -12.49 18.09
C GLY A 421 -3.33 -11.60 19.29
N ARG A 422 -2.81 -10.38 19.06
CA ARG A 422 -2.53 -9.43 20.14
C ARG A 422 -3.80 -8.94 20.86
N ALA A 423 -4.91 -8.85 20.17
CA ALA A 423 -6.22 -8.55 20.75
C ALA A 423 -6.85 -9.74 21.50
N GLY A 424 -6.22 -10.90 21.50
CA GLY A 424 -6.75 -12.13 22.11
C GLY A 424 -7.97 -12.69 21.37
N LEU A 425 -8.08 -12.44 20.08
CA LEU A 425 -9.21 -12.85 19.24
C LEU A 425 -8.85 -14.06 18.38
N THR A 426 -9.86 -14.90 18.15
CA THR A 426 -9.70 -16.06 17.27
C THR A 426 -9.45 -15.61 15.83
N VAL A 427 -8.38 -16.12 15.23
CA VAL A 427 -8.06 -15.88 13.83
C VAL A 427 -8.93 -16.78 12.95
N PRO A 428 -9.65 -16.23 11.96
CA PRO A 428 -10.47 -17.03 11.04
C PRO A 428 -9.63 -18.05 10.25
N VAL A 429 -10.21 -19.22 9.99
CA VAL A 429 -9.63 -20.19 9.06
C VAL A 429 -9.52 -19.55 7.67
N GLY A 430 -8.41 -19.80 6.97
CA GLY A 430 -8.13 -19.21 5.66
C GLY A 430 -7.29 -17.92 5.73
N VAL A 431 -7.02 -17.37 6.91
CA VAL A 431 -5.99 -16.34 7.10
C VAL A 431 -4.61 -16.98 6.96
N GLN A 432 -3.83 -16.53 5.98
CA GLN A 432 -2.56 -17.15 5.55
C GLN A 432 -1.33 -16.53 6.23
N GLY A 433 -1.46 -15.33 6.78
CA GLY A 433 -0.41 -14.65 7.52
C GLY A 433 0.03 -15.42 8.77
N VAL A 434 1.22 -15.12 9.30
CA VAL A 434 1.75 -15.60 10.59
C VAL A 434 1.65 -14.51 11.64
N ASP A 435 1.77 -14.88 12.91
CA ASP A 435 1.89 -13.91 14.00
C ASP A 435 3.35 -13.50 14.16
N ILE A 436 3.65 -12.24 13.80
CA ILE A 436 5.02 -11.70 13.84
C ILE A 436 5.49 -11.35 15.26
N LEU A 437 4.60 -11.37 16.25
CA LEU A 437 4.92 -10.99 17.62
C LEU A 437 5.33 -12.20 18.47
N THR A 438 4.65 -13.32 18.31
CA THR A 438 4.88 -14.52 19.12
C THR A 438 6.04 -15.38 18.63
N GLY A 439 6.38 -15.29 17.34
CA GLY A 439 7.43 -16.13 16.73
C GLY A 439 7.08 -17.63 16.67
N GLU A 440 5.82 -18.01 16.90
CA GLU A 440 5.40 -19.43 16.91
C GLU A 440 5.52 -20.12 15.55
N ARG A 441 5.50 -19.35 14.47
CA ARG A 441 5.75 -19.82 13.11
C ARG A 441 6.79 -18.92 12.46
N HIS A 442 7.97 -19.48 12.21
CA HIS A 442 8.96 -18.85 11.37
C HIS A 442 8.72 -19.24 9.91
N ARG A 443 8.79 -18.26 9.06
CA ARG A 443 8.75 -18.44 7.61
C ARG A 443 10.14 -18.12 7.08
N ASP A 444 10.67 -19.00 6.24
CA ASP A 444 12.01 -18.79 5.64
C ASP A 444 12.04 -17.62 4.67
N GLY A 445 10.91 -17.32 4.05
CA GLY A 445 10.76 -16.22 3.11
C GLY A 445 9.30 -15.88 2.84
N VAL A 446 9.07 -14.85 2.04
CA VAL A 446 7.75 -14.35 1.65
C VAL A 446 7.55 -14.45 0.15
N VAL A 447 6.30 -14.58 -0.26
CA VAL A 447 5.89 -14.55 -1.67
C VAL A 447 5.24 -13.20 -1.96
N ILE A 448 5.59 -12.60 -3.09
CA ILE A 448 4.95 -11.41 -3.64
C ILE A 448 4.34 -11.78 -4.97
N GLU A 449 3.07 -11.43 -5.17
CA GLU A 449 2.34 -11.63 -6.42
C GLU A 449 2.03 -10.29 -7.05
N GLU A 450 2.18 -10.19 -8.36
CA GLU A 450 1.69 -9.04 -9.12
C GLU A 450 1.07 -9.52 -10.42
N ASP A 451 -0.09 -8.95 -10.74
CA ASP A 451 -0.84 -9.22 -11.97
C ASP A 451 -1.31 -7.86 -12.50
N GLU A 452 -0.73 -7.39 -13.60
CA GLU A 452 -1.01 -6.07 -14.16
C GLU A 452 -1.63 -6.15 -15.55
N LEU A 453 -2.61 -5.29 -15.75
CA LEU A 453 -3.33 -5.19 -17.00
C LEU A 453 -2.60 -4.30 -18.02
N PRO A 454 -2.83 -4.51 -19.33
CA PRO A 454 -2.26 -3.68 -20.39
C PRO A 454 -2.56 -2.19 -20.24
N ILE A 455 -3.67 -1.80 -19.61
CA ILE A 455 -4.02 -0.39 -19.36
C ILE A 455 -2.97 0.33 -18.53
N HIS A 456 -2.27 -0.39 -17.65
CA HIS A 456 -1.21 0.16 -16.81
C HIS A 456 0.16 0.02 -17.46
N MET A 457 0.35 -1.01 -18.30
CA MET A 457 1.63 -1.34 -18.92
C MET A 457 1.72 -0.94 -20.40
N GLY A 458 0.61 -0.44 -20.98
CA GLY A 458 0.56 0.01 -22.38
C GLY A 458 0.96 -1.09 -23.36
N GLU A 459 1.88 -0.77 -24.27
CA GLU A 459 2.37 -1.70 -25.30
C GLU A 459 3.20 -2.87 -24.73
N LEU A 460 3.60 -2.82 -23.45
CA LEU A 460 4.27 -3.95 -22.78
C LEU A 460 3.32 -5.15 -22.57
N GLY A 461 2.01 -4.92 -22.68
CA GLY A 461 0.98 -5.95 -22.49
C GLY A 461 0.73 -6.30 -21.03
N PRO A 462 -0.06 -7.36 -20.77
CA PRO A 462 -0.30 -7.82 -19.41
C PRO A 462 1.00 -8.37 -18.82
N VAL A 463 1.29 -8.01 -17.59
CA VAL A 463 2.47 -8.47 -16.85
C VAL A 463 2.00 -9.27 -15.64
N ARG A 464 2.51 -10.49 -15.51
CA ARG A 464 2.31 -11.32 -14.32
C ARG A 464 3.65 -11.80 -13.82
N LEU A 465 3.94 -11.55 -12.56
CA LEU A 465 5.17 -11.96 -11.94
C LEU A 465 4.96 -12.43 -10.50
N THR A 466 5.91 -13.21 -10.02
CA THR A 466 5.92 -13.67 -8.64
C THR A 466 7.36 -13.67 -8.15
N SER A 467 7.57 -13.15 -6.93
CA SER A 467 8.86 -13.20 -6.28
C SER A 467 8.82 -14.05 -5.01
N TYR A 468 9.95 -14.69 -4.71
CA TYR A 468 10.25 -15.26 -3.41
C TYR A 468 11.43 -14.51 -2.81
N ILE A 469 11.27 -14.07 -1.57
CA ILE A 469 12.28 -13.28 -0.86
C ILE A 469 12.52 -13.94 0.49
N ASP A 470 13.79 -14.30 0.74
CA ASP A 470 14.24 -14.67 2.07
C ASP A 470 15.17 -13.58 2.66
N ARG A 471 15.87 -13.90 3.73
CA ARG A 471 16.78 -12.95 4.39
C ARG A 471 17.90 -12.45 3.47
N ARG A 472 18.35 -13.26 2.51
CA ARG A 472 19.50 -12.98 1.65
C ARG A 472 19.13 -12.85 0.18
N TRP A 473 18.23 -13.69 -0.31
CA TRP A 473 18.00 -13.85 -1.73
C TRP A 473 16.66 -13.27 -2.16
N ARG A 474 16.61 -12.74 -3.38
CA ARG A 474 15.37 -12.48 -4.12
C ARG A 474 15.39 -13.23 -5.44
N LEU A 475 14.37 -14.03 -5.68
CA LEU A 475 14.07 -14.68 -6.95
C LEU A 475 12.79 -14.09 -7.51
N THR A 476 12.79 -13.65 -8.78
CA THR A 476 11.59 -13.19 -9.49
C THR A 476 11.42 -13.94 -10.79
N VAL A 477 10.19 -14.38 -11.09
CA VAL A 477 9.82 -15.04 -12.34
C VAL A 477 8.64 -14.32 -12.98
N TRP A 478 8.69 -14.13 -14.30
CA TRP A 478 7.60 -13.56 -15.10
C TRP A 478 6.90 -14.66 -15.89
N HIS A 479 5.59 -14.56 -15.99
CA HIS A 479 4.81 -15.46 -16.83
C HIS A 479 5.18 -15.26 -18.30
N GLY A 480 5.46 -16.37 -19.01
CA GLY A 480 5.82 -16.35 -20.43
C GLY A 480 7.26 -15.97 -20.74
N GLU A 481 8.08 -15.61 -19.75
CA GLU A 481 9.50 -15.31 -19.93
C GLU A 481 10.38 -16.47 -19.47
N SER A 482 11.45 -16.74 -20.21
CA SER A 482 12.43 -17.78 -19.85
C SER A 482 13.51 -17.26 -18.89
N GLN A 483 13.70 -15.94 -18.84
CA GLN A 483 14.66 -15.27 -17.98
C GLN A 483 13.91 -14.61 -16.82
N GLY A 484 14.41 -14.79 -15.61
CA GLY A 484 13.96 -14.11 -14.41
C GLY A 484 15.05 -13.24 -13.79
N GLU A 485 14.91 -12.96 -12.50
CA GLU A 485 15.93 -12.29 -11.70
C GLU A 485 16.30 -13.14 -10.49
N LEU A 486 17.60 -13.11 -10.16
CA LEU A 486 18.16 -13.68 -8.94
C LEU A 486 19.20 -12.72 -8.37
N PHE A 487 18.98 -12.24 -7.16
CA PHE A 487 19.91 -11.33 -6.47
C PHE A 487 20.35 -11.89 -5.12
N ASP A 488 21.65 -11.79 -4.84
CA ASP A 488 22.22 -12.01 -3.50
C ASP A 488 22.29 -10.68 -2.77
N ARG A 489 21.27 -10.34 -2.02
CA ARG A 489 21.10 -9.05 -1.35
C ARG A 489 22.04 -8.82 -0.15
N GLU A 490 22.80 -9.83 0.25
CA GLU A 490 23.86 -9.69 1.25
C GLU A 490 25.13 -9.09 0.62
N THR A 491 25.48 -9.51 -0.59
CA THR A 491 26.65 -9.02 -1.32
C THR A 491 26.32 -7.91 -2.32
N ASP A 492 25.07 -7.84 -2.77
CA ASP A 492 24.54 -6.85 -3.69
C ASP A 492 23.20 -6.29 -3.19
N PRO A 493 23.22 -5.45 -2.15
CA PRO A 493 22.01 -4.89 -1.54
C PRO A 493 21.23 -3.93 -2.46
N HIS A 494 21.82 -3.49 -3.56
CA HIS A 494 21.22 -2.60 -4.53
C HIS A 494 20.75 -3.30 -5.81
N GLU A 495 20.83 -4.64 -5.84
CA GLU A 495 20.30 -5.47 -6.93
C GLU A 495 20.89 -5.10 -8.31
N LEU A 496 22.20 -4.84 -8.35
CA LEU A 496 22.92 -4.35 -9.54
C LEU A 496 23.29 -5.47 -10.52
N ARG A 497 23.45 -6.71 -10.04
CA ARG A 497 23.90 -7.86 -10.83
C ARG A 497 22.89 -9.00 -10.78
N ASN A 498 22.16 -9.21 -11.86
CA ASN A 498 21.27 -10.34 -12.00
C ASN A 498 22.07 -11.65 -12.18
N LEU A 499 21.95 -12.56 -11.23
CA LEU A 499 22.63 -13.86 -11.21
C LEU A 499 21.83 -14.98 -11.91
N TRP A 500 20.74 -14.66 -12.60
CA TRP A 500 19.84 -15.67 -13.19
C TRP A 500 20.58 -16.63 -14.13
N ASN A 501 21.47 -16.13 -14.98
CA ASN A 501 22.25 -16.91 -15.94
C ASN A 501 23.64 -17.26 -15.43
N ASP A 502 24.02 -16.88 -14.19
CA ASP A 502 25.32 -17.21 -13.62
C ASP A 502 25.40 -18.72 -13.31
N PRO A 503 26.35 -19.46 -13.93
CA PRO A 503 26.49 -20.90 -13.70
C PRO A 503 26.75 -21.28 -12.24
N GLY A 504 27.46 -20.42 -11.48
CA GLY A 504 27.74 -20.61 -10.07
C GLY A 504 26.50 -20.51 -9.18
N SER A 505 25.47 -19.83 -9.67
CA SER A 505 24.21 -19.58 -8.96
C SER A 505 23.09 -20.56 -9.35
N ALA A 506 23.32 -21.45 -10.31
CA ALA A 506 22.29 -22.35 -10.86
C ALA A 506 21.62 -23.24 -9.78
N ALA A 507 22.41 -23.80 -8.86
CA ALA A 507 21.88 -24.61 -7.77
C ALA A 507 21.02 -23.80 -6.81
N LYS A 508 21.42 -22.56 -6.48
CA LYS A 508 20.65 -21.64 -5.63
C LYS A 508 19.35 -21.21 -6.29
N ARG A 509 19.38 -20.90 -7.59
CA ARG A 509 18.17 -20.61 -8.36
C ARG A 509 17.17 -21.78 -8.32
N ALA A 510 17.65 -23.01 -8.52
CA ALA A 510 16.78 -24.20 -8.45
C ALA A 510 16.17 -24.38 -7.06
N GLU A 511 16.97 -24.22 -5.99
CA GLU A 511 16.49 -24.28 -4.60
C GLU A 511 15.40 -23.26 -4.33
N LEU A 512 15.63 -21.99 -4.70
CA LEU A 512 14.65 -20.91 -4.46
C LEU A 512 13.39 -21.07 -5.31
N THR A 513 13.51 -21.62 -6.51
CA THR A 513 12.36 -21.98 -7.35
C THR A 513 11.51 -23.06 -6.69
N GLU A 514 12.14 -24.08 -6.10
CA GLU A 514 11.42 -25.10 -5.32
C GLU A 514 10.75 -24.50 -4.08
N ARG A 515 11.44 -23.62 -3.35
CA ARG A 515 10.85 -22.91 -2.19
C ARG A 515 9.65 -22.05 -2.61
N LEU A 516 9.75 -21.31 -3.71
CA LEU A 516 8.63 -20.57 -4.27
C LEU A 516 7.44 -21.48 -4.57
N LEU A 517 7.68 -22.61 -5.25
CA LEU A 517 6.62 -23.58 -5.57
C LEU A 517 5.94 -24.13 -4.30
N ARG A 518 6.72 -24.54 -3.29
CA ARG A 518 6.20 -25.04 -2.02
C ARG A 518 5.37 -23.97 -1.30
N SER A 519 5.89 -22.74 -1.21
CA SER A 519 5.16 -21.62 -0.61
C SER A 519 3.84 -21.32 -1.35
N ARG A 520 3.85 -21.41 -2.67
CA ARG A 520 2.61 -21.25 -3.49
C ARG A 520 1.58 -22.35 -3.18
N LEU A 521 2.01 -23.59 -2.98
CA LEU A 521 1.12 -24.71 -2.61
C LEU A 521 0.54 -24.53 -1.20
N GLU A 522 1.33 -24.01 -0.25
CA GLU A 522 0.85 -23.68 1.09
C GLU A 522 -0.18 -22.53 1.09
N MET A 523 -0.11 -21.64 0.10
CA MET A 523 -1.01 -20.49 -0.06
C MET A 523 -2.28 -20.81 -0.86
N VAL A 524 -2.51 -22.04 -1.26
CA VAL A 524 -3.76 -22.45 -1.90
C VAL A 524 -4.92 -22.24 -0.93
N ASP A 525 -6.06 -21.73 -1.43
CA ASP A 525 -7.23 -21.50 -0.60
C ASP A 525 -7.77 -22.81 -0.01
N VAL A 526 -7.95 -22.82 1.30
CA VAL A 526 -8.55 -23.95 2.02
C VAL A 526 -10.07 -23.83 2.16
N LEU A 527 -10.64 -22.73 1.66
CA LEU A 527 -12.07 -22.47 1.74
C LEU A 527 -12.79 -22.71 0.39
N PRO A 528 -14.08 -23.08 0.41
CA PRO A 528 -14.87 -23.41 1.59
C PRO A 528 -14.49 -24.77 2.21
N LEU A 529 -14.57 -24.86 3.54
CA LEU A 529 -14.35 -26.14 4.21
C LEU A 529 -15.51 -27.11 3.92
N ALA A 530 -15.19 -28.36 3.60
CA ALA A 530 -16.18 -29.42 3.51
C ALA A 530 -16.81 -29.66 4.89
N ARG A 531 -18.13 -29.50 4.99
CA ARG A 531 -18.89 -29.73 6.23
C ARG A 531 -19.60 -31.07 6.25
N ARG A 532 -19.58 -31.81 5.13
CA ARG A 532 -20.15 -33.14 4.97
C ARG A 532 -19.20 -33.99 4.11
N SER A 533 -19.09 -35.26 4.42
CA SER A 533 -18.46 -36.23 3.51
C SER A 533 -19.39 -36.54 2.33
N ALA A 534 -18.83 -36.78 1.17
CA ALA A 534 -19.57 -37.25 0.00
C ALA A 534 -20.07 -38.69 0.24
#